data_b855f4520fa5e8e385075e27f917c4b9
#
_entry.id   b855f4520fa5e8e385075e27f917c4b9
#
_cell.length_a   1.000
_cell.length_b   1.000
_cell.length_c   1.000
_cell.angle_alpha   90.00
_cell.angle_beta   90.00
_cell.angle_gamma   90.00
#
_symmetry.space_group_name_H-M   'P 1'
#
loop_
_entity.id
_entity.type
_entity.pdbx_description
1 polymer ?
#
loop_
_entity_poly.entity_id
_entity_poly.type
_entity_poly.pdbx_seq_one_letter_code
_entity_poly.pdbx_strand_id
1 'polypeptide(L)'
;MKILASLAGLVAIALSSAAVQAQTPQVIKFSHVVADATPKGQAALKFKEVAEKKLPGKVTVQVFPSSQLFGDAKELEALLLGDVQFIAPSLSKFDRYTKKIQVFDLPFLFDDVDAVDRFQASAPGKALLESMKGRGLLGLGYWHNGMKQLSTNRETLKRPEDVKGLKFRIQASDVLEAQFRALGANPQKMAFAEVYQALQTGVVDGQENTWSNIYSQKFFEVQKTIAETNHGVIDYMVVTNVKWWDGLPADVRKGLTEAMAEATVHANKLANDINEADRKRIAEAGKAKIQKLSKEDTAAWRKAMEPVWKKFEGEIGKDLIEAALKSNAKATN
;
A
#
# COMPACT_ATOMS: atom_id res chain seq x y z
N MET A 1 76.18 -57.37 -20.59
CA MET A 1 74.92 -57.64 -19.91
C MET A 1 74.22 -56.34 -19.74
N LYS A 2 73.17 -56.15 -20.51
CA LYS A 2 72.35 -54.88 -20.55
C LYS A 2 71.17 -55.04 -19.70
N ILE A 3 70.96 -54.15 -18.72
CA ILE A 3 69.77 -54.08 -17.89
C ILE A 3 68.93 -52.91 -18.45
N LEU A 4 67.74 -53.28 -18.97
CA LEU A 4 66.71 -52.32 -19.36
C LEU A 4 65.90 -51.95 -18.10
N ALA A 5 65.86 -50.65 -17.82
CA ALA A 5 64.92 -50.08 -16.81
C ALA A 5 63.69 -49.48 -17.51
N SER A 6 62.52 -50.03 -17.26
CA SER A 6 61.25 -49.53 -17.76
C SER A 6 60.74 -48.41 -16.84
N LEU A 7 60.57 -47.21 -17.37
CA LEU A 7 59.85 -46.12 -16.70
C LEU A 7 58.32 -46.28 -16.94
N ALA A 8 57.59 -46.59 -15.88
CA ALA A 8 56.11 -46.52 -15.87
C ALA A 8 55.70 -45.09 -15.46
N GLY A 9 55.21 -44.32 -16.42
CA GLY A 9 54.64 -42.97 -16.16
C GLY A 9 53.24 -43.08 -15.55
N LEU A 10 53.06 -42.66 -14.32
CA LEU A 10 51.76 -42.46 -13.70
C LEU A 10 51.20 -41.07 -14.15
N VAL A 11 50.19 -41.09 -15.03
CA VAL A 11 49.39 -39.90 -15.34
C VAL A 11 48.30 -39.77 -14.26
N ALA A 12 48.51 -38.89 -13.28
CA ALA A 12 47.50 -38.48 -12.31
C ALA A 12 46.53 -37.51 -12.96
N ILE A 13 45.36 -37.99 -13.36
CA ILE A 13 44.25 -37.13 -13.79
C ILE A 13 43.67 -36.48 -12.53
N ALA A 14 44.03 -35.22 -12.27
CA ALA A 14 43.40 -34.38 -11.25
C ALA A 14 41.98 -34.04 -11.72
N LEU A 15 40.96 -34.77 -11.27
CA LEU A 15 39.57 -34.39 -11.36
C LEU A 15 39.35 -33.20 -10.41
N SER A 16 39.45 -31.99 -10.94
CA SER A 16 39.01 -30.77 -10.27
C SER A 16 37.47 -30.81 -10.16
N SER A 17 36.98 -31.42 -9.09
CA SER A 17 35.58 -31.24 -8.69
C SER A 17 35.39 -29.76 -8.33
N ALA A 18 34.90 -28.95 -9.28
CA ALA A 18 34.35 -27.64 -8.98
C ALA A 18 33.17 -27.87 -8.03
N ALA A 19 33.45 -27.76 -6.74
CA ALA A 19 32.38 -27.71 -5.75
C ALA A 19 31.53 -26.48 -6.12
N VAL A 20 30.35 -26.73 -6.69
CA VAL A 20 29.32 -25.72 -6.83
C VAL A 20 28.98 -25.32 -5.40
N GLN A 21 29.58 -24.22 -4.97
CA GLN A 21 29.29 -23.62 -3.68
C GLN A 21 27.83 -23.21 -3.73
N ALA A 22 26.96 -24.00 -3.10
CA ALA A 22 25.54 -23.68 -3.00
C ALA A 22 25.45 -22.30 -2.31
N GLN A 23 25.12 -21.29 -3.10
CA GLN A 23 24.99 -19.93 -2.62
C GLN A 23 23.82 -19.92 -1.62
N THR A 24 24.07 -19.52 -0.38
CA THR A 24 23.01 -19.42 0.63
C THR A 24 21.89 -18.51 0.10
N PRO A 25 20.63 -18.97 0.11
CA PRO A 25 19.54 -18.15 -0.39
C PRO A 25 19.50 -16.79 0.29
N GLN A 26 19.33 -15.73 -0.51
CA GLN A 26 19.17 -14.39 0.03
C GLN A 26 17.83 -14.27 0.75
N VAL A 27 17.86 -13.94 2.04
CA VAL A 27 16.65 -13.70 2.82
C VAL A 27 16.09 -12.33 2.46
N ILE A 28 14.83 -12.32 2.04
CA ILE A 28 14.07 -11.13 1.68
C ILE A 28 12.94 -10.96 2.70
N LYS A 29 13.00 -9.90 3.50
CA LYS A 29 11.96 -9.56 4.46
C LYS A 29 10.97 -8.60 3.82
N PHE A 30 9.68 -8.97 3.84
CA PHE A 30 8.57 -8.13 3.43
C PHE A 30 7.72 -7.80 4.65
N SER A 31 7.71 -6.54 5.08
CA SER A 31 6.93 -6.08 6.23
C SER A 31 5.71 -5.28 5.78
N HIS A 32 4.56 -5.48 6.41
CA HIS A 32 3.37 -4.66 6.20
C HIS A 32 2.47 -4.60 7.45
N VAL A 33 1.58 -3.60 7.49
CA VAL A 33 0.81 -3.26 8.70
C VAL A 33 -0.59 -3.84 8.77
N VAL A 34 -1.04 -4.55 7.73
CA VAL A 34 -2.41 -5.10 7.65
C VAL A 34 -2.43 -6.62 7.86
N ALA A 35 -3.61 -7.20 8.08
CA ALA A 35 -3.76 -8.65 8.20
C ALA A 35 -3.59 -9.36 6.84
N ASP A 36 -3.20 -10.63 6.87
CA ASP A 36 -3.01 -11.47 5.67
C ASP A 36 -4.27 -11.60 4.81
N ALA A 37 -5.46 -11.55 5.42
CA ALA A 37 -6.74 -11.66 4.71
C ALA A 37 -7.08 -10.43 3.85
N THR A 38 -6.39 -9.30 4.02
CA THR A 38 -6.60 -8.09 3.22
C THR A 38 -6.00 -8.21 1.82
N PRO A 39 -6.39 -7.37 0.84
CA PRO A 39 -5.77 -7.37 -0.49
C PRO A 39 -4.24 -7.31 -0.46
N LYS A 40 -3.68 -6.40 0.33
CA LYS A 40 -2.22 -6.26 0.49
C LYS A 40 -1.57 -7.50 1.13
N GLY A 41 -2.20 -8.09 2.14
CA GLY A 41 -1.71 -9.33 2.77
C GLY A 41 -1.64 -10.47 1.76
N GLN A 42 -2.72 -10.68 0.99
CA GLN A 42 -2.76 -11.69 -0.08
C GLN A 42 -1.70 -11.41 -1.17
N ALA A 43 -1.47 -10.15 -1.51
CA ALA A 43 -0.43 -9.76 -2.46
C ALA A 43 0.98 -10.12 -1.98
N ALA A 44 1.29 -9.86 -0.71
CA ALA A 44 2.60 -10.17 -0.12
C ALA A 44 2.85 -11.69 -0.07
N LEU A 45 1.83 -12.49 0.26
CA LEU A 45 1.88 -13.95 0.22
C LEU A 45 2.06 -14.46 -1.20
N LYS A 46 1.36 -13.87 -2.19
CA LYS A 46 1.52 -14.22 -3.60
C LYS A 46 2.90 -13.86 -4.14
N PHE A 47 3.43 -12.72 -3.75
CA PHE A 47 4.81 -12.34 -4.07
C PHE A 47 5.81 -13.37 -3.54
N LYS A 48 5.68 -13.79 -2.28
CA LYS A 48 6.51 -14.86 -1.69
C LYS A 48 6.47 -16.13 -2.53
N GLU A 49 5.26 -16.66 -2.79
CA GLU A 49 5.03 -17.88 -3.58
C GLU A 49 5.74 -17.81 -4.94
N VAL A 50 5.50 -16.74 -5.68
CA VAL A 50 6.01 -16.58 -7.05
C VAL A 50 7.51 -16.34 -7.05
N ALA A 51 8.05 -15.51 -6.14
CA ALA A 51 9.47 -15.23 -6.06
C ALA A 51 10.29 -16.50 -5.74
N GLU A 52 9.88 -17.29 -4.75
CA GLU A 52 10.56 -18.53 -4.39
C GLU A 52 10.45 -19.58 -5.51
N LYS A 53 9.33 -19.63 -6.23
CA LYS A 53 9.13 -20.52 -7.39
C LYS A 53 10.03 -20.14 -8.59
N LYS A 54 10.17 -18.84 -8.87
CA LYS A 54 10.99 -18.33 -10.00
C LYS A 54 12.49 -18.36 -9.71
N LEU A 55 12.87 -18.27 -8.45
CA LEU A 55 14.25 -18.15 -7.99
C LEU A 55 14.60 -19.27 -6.99
N PRO A 56 14.43 -20.56 -7.38
CA PRO A 56 14.65 -21.69 -6.46
C PRO A 56 16.10 -21.71 -5.96
N GLY A 57 16.26 -21.77 -4.63
CA GLY A 57 17.56 -21.78 -3.98
C GLY A 57 18.31 -20.44 -3.99
N LYS A 58 17.77 -19.39 -4.64
CA LYS A 58 18.40 -18.06 -4.70
C LYS A 58 17.83 -17.10 -3.68
N VAL A 59 16.53 -17.19 -3.41
CA VAL A 59 15.83 -16.32 -2.45
C VAL A 59 14.94 -17.11 -1.49
N THR A 60 14.76 -16.55 -0.30
CA THR A 60 13.74 -16.97 0.67
C THR A 60 13.00 -15.73 1.13
N VAL A 61 11.68 -15.66 0.94
CA VAL A 61 10.86 -14.51 1.31
C VAL A 61 10.16 -14.76 2.65
N GLN A 62 10.37 -13.87 3.60
CA GLN A 62 9.70 -13.85 4.90
C GLN A 62 8.71 -12.69 4.93
N VAL A 63 7.42 -12.98 5.07
CA VAL A 63 6.36 -11.98 5.16
C VAL A 63 6.02 -11.74 6.64
N PHE A 64 5.97 -10.47 7.04
CA PHE A 64 5.66 -10.01 8.40
C PHE A 64 4.43 -9.11 8.35
N PRO A 65 3.22 -9.67 8.53
CA PRO A 65 1.96 -8.92 8.52
C PRO A 65 1.70 -8.20 9.83
N SER A 66 0.62 -7.41 9.87
CA SER A 66 0.03 -6.83 11.11
C SER A 66 1.02 -6.06 11.98
N SER A 67 1.97 -5.35 11.37
CA SER A 67 3.02 -4.59 12.08
C SER A 67 3.96 -5.44 12.94
N GLN A 68 4.07 -6.76 12.70
CA GLN A 68 4.90 -7.67 13.51
C GLN A 68 6.37 -7.27 13.54
N LEU A 69 6.90 -6.72 12.44
CA LEU A 69 8.30 -6.31 12.37
C LEU A 69 8.43 -4.78 12.53
N PHE A 70 7.69 -4.02 11.70
CA PHE A 70 7.66 -2.57 11.77
C PHE A 70 6.24 -2.04 11.55
N GLY A 71 5.85 -1.03 12.34
CA GLY A 71 4.61 -0.29 12.13
C GLY A 71 4.78 0.90 11.19
N ASP A 72 3.67 1.55 10.85
CA ASP A 72 3.55 2.69 9.92
C ASP A 72 4.60 3.79 10.12
N ALA A 73 4.96 4.07 11.35
CA ALA A 73 5.86 5.18 11.67
C ALA A 73 7.33 4.85 11.36
N LYS A 74 7.68 3.56 11.24
CA LYS A 74 9.06 3.09 11.16
C LYS A 74 9.40 2.28 9.91
N GLU A 75 8.42 1.76 9.17
CA GLU A 75 8.68 0.87 8.04
C GLU A 75 9.53 1.50 6.93
N LEU A 76 9.33 2.79 6.60
CA LEU A 76 10.13 3.51 5.61
C LEU A 76 11.58 3.75 6.07
N GLU A 77 11.78 4.06 7.34
CA GLU A 77 13.11 4.20 7.94
C GLU A 77 13.85 2.86 7.93
N ALA A 78 13.18 1.78 8.35
CA ALA A 78 13.73 0.43 8.35
C ALA A 78 14.12 -0.05 6.94
N LEU A 79 13.32 0.29 5.91
CA LEU A 79 13.66 0.01 4.53
C LEU A 79 14.92 0.74 4.08
N LEU A 80 15.05 2.02 4.41
CA LEU A 80 16.23 2.83 4.06
C LEU A 80 17.50 2.36 4.77
N LEU A 81 17.38 1.84 6.00
CA LEU A 81 18.49 1.24 6.75
C LEU A 81 18.84 -0.17 6.26
N GLY A 82 17.96 -0.83 5.49
CA GLY A 82 18.18 -2.18 4.96
C GLY A 82 17.69 -3.30 5.89
N ASP A 83 17.00 -2.99 6.98
CA ASP A 83 16.43 -3.97 7.92
C ASP A 83 15.34 -4.84 7.28
N VAL A 84 14.65 -4.30 6.30
CA VAL A 84 13.69 -4.99 5.42
C VAL A 84 13.97 -4.65 3.96
N GLN A 85 13.57 -5.53 3.04
CA GLN A 85 13.81 -5.38 1.60
C GLN A 85 12.60 -4.86 0.85
N PHE A 86 11.40 -5.18 1.33
CA PHE A 86 10.14 -4.70 0.76
C PHE A 86 9.18 -4.27 1.86
N ILE A 87 8.46 -3.18 1.58
CA ILE A 87 7.29 -2.72 2.32
C ILE A 87 6.24 -2.26 1.32
N ALA A 88 4.99 -2.14 1.77
CA ALA A 88 3.90 -1.60 0.94
C ALA A 88 3.08 -0.56 1.73
N PRO A 89 3.64 0.63 2.01
CA PRO A 89 2.92 1.70 2.70
C PRO A 89 1.76 2.23 1.86
N SER A 90 0.76 2.80 2.54
CA SER A 90 -0.24 3.65 1.88
C SER A 90 0.44 4.84 1.19
N LEU A 91 -0.09 5.23 0.03
CA LEU A 91 0.41 6.37 -0.75
C LEU A 91 0.50 7.66 0.08
N SER A 92 -0.38 7.83 1.05
CA SER A 92 -0.37 8.95 2.02
C SER A 92 0.91 9.05 2.88
N LYS A 93 1.71 7.99 2.97
CA LYS A 93 2.91 7.95 3.81
C LYS A 93 4.16 8.55 3.16
N PHE A 94 4.08 8.88 1.87
CA PHE A 94 5.24 9.34 1.11
C PHE A 94 5.39 10.86 1.02
N ASP A 95 4.58 11.63 1.71
CA ASP A 95 4.55 13.11 1.65
C ASP A 95 5.89 13.78 1.96
N ARG A 96 6.72 13.14 2.83
CA ARG A 96 8.08 13.60 3.16
C ARG A 96 9.12 13.31 2.07
N TYR A 97 8.82 12.37 1.17
CA TYR A 97 9.72 11.94 0.11
C TYR A 97 9.40 12.60 -1.23
N THR A 98 8.12 12.77 -1.54
CA THR A 98 7.64 13.48 -2.71
C THR A 98 6.24 14.04 -2.48
N LYS A 99 6.05 15.33 -2.77
CA LYS A 99 4.72 15.96 -2.67
C LYS A 99 3.77 15.51 -3.80
N LYS A 100 4.31 15.07 -4.93
CA LYS A 100 3.51 14.63 -6.09
C LYS A 100 2.58 13.48 -5.78
N ILE A 101 2.99 12.54 -4.93
CA ILE A 101 2.20 11.35 -4.60
C ILE A 101 0.94 11.70 -3.78
N GLN A 102 0.88 12.91 -3.20
CA GLN A 102 -0.31 13.41 -2.51
C GLN A 102 -1.51 13.64 -3.44
N VAL A 103 -1.32 13.53 -4.77
CA VAL A 103 -2.42 13.52 -5.74
C VAL A 103 -3.48 12.46 -5.37
N PHE A 104 -3.08 11.32 -4.85
CA PHE A 104 -3.98 10.25 -4.42
C PHE A 104 -4.77 10.59 -3.14
N ASP A 105 -4.33 11.56 -2.37
CA ASP A 105 -5.01 12.01 -1.16
C ASP A 105 -6.02 13.13 -1.42
N LEU A 106 -6.05 13.74 -2.62
CA LEU A 106 -7.03 14.78 -2.92
C LEU A 106 -8.46 14.23 -2.85
N PRO A 107 -9.34 14.88 -2.06
CA PRO A 107 -10.68 14.34 -1.83
C PRO A 107 -11.51 14.36 -3.12
N PHE A 108 -12.22 13.26 -3.38
CA PHE A 108 -13.10 13.10 -4.54
C PHE A 108 -12.40 13.31 -5.90
N LEU A 109 -11.08 13.12 -5.98
CA LEU A 109 -10.35 13.24 -7.23
C LEU A 109 -10.70 12.09 -8.19
N PHE A 110 -10.78 10.88 -7.67
CA PHE A 110 -11.14 9.69 -8.43
C PHE A 110 -12.58 9.29 -8.12
N ASP A 111 -13.34 8.95 -9.16
CA ASP A 111 -14.74 8.55 -9.02
C ASP A 111 -14.87 7.11 -8.51
N ASP A 112 -13.93 6.24 -8.91
CA ASP A 112 -13.90 4.82 -8.55
C ASP A 112 -12.46 4.25 -8.61
N VAL A 113 -12.29 2.99 -8.23
CA VAL A 113 -11.00 2.29 -8.27
C VAL A 113 -10.50 2.11 -9.71
N ASP A 114 -11.40 1.94 -10.68
CA ASP A 114 -11.03 1.81 -12.09
C ASP A 114 -10.37 3.10 -12.62
N ALA A 115 -10.83 4.27 -12.15
CA ALA A 115 -10.19 5.56 -12.47
C ALA A 115 -8.78 5.64 -11.87
N VAL A 116 -8.59 5.14 -10.64
CA VAL A 116 -7.27 5.04 -10.01
C VAL A 116 -6.35 4.15 -10.83
N ASP A 117 -6.82 2.96 -11.25
CA ASP A 117 -6.06 2.01 -12.07
C ASP A 117 -5.63 2.63 -13.41
N ARG A 118 -6.56 3.31 -14.11
CA ARG A 118 -6.24 4.03 -15.35
C ARG A 118 -5.19 5.12 -15.14
N PHE A 119 -5.26 5.85 -14.03
CA PHE A 119 -4.26 6.86 -13.73
C PHE A 119 -2.89 6.24 -13.42
N GLN A 120 -2.84 5.19 -12.60
CA GLN A 120 -1.61 4.48 -12.25
C GLN A 120 -0.95 3.83 -13.47
N ALA A 121 -1.74 3.33 -14.43
CA ALA A 121 -1.27 2.77 -15.70
C ALA A 121 -0.77 3.83 -16.69
N SER A 122 -1.13 5.10 -16.51
CA SER A 122 -0.72 6.22 -17.37
C SER A 122 0.77 6.55 -17.22
N ALA A 123 1.32 7.34 -18.17
CA ALA A 123 2.71 7.79 -18.08
C ALA A 123 3.00 8.62 -16.80
N PRO A 124 2.14 9.59 -16.39
CA PRO A 124 2.33 10.29 -15.12
C PRO A 124 2.27 9.37 -13.90
N GLY A 125 1.33 8.43 -13.86
CA GLY A 125 1.21 7.45 -12.76
C GLY A 125 2.45 6.56 -12.64
N LYS A 126 2.96 6.04 -13.75
CA LYS A 126 4.21 5.26 -13.79
C LYS A 126 5.42 6.07 -13.35
N ALA A 127 5.50 7.35 -13.74
CA ALA A 127 6.60 8.22 -13.33
C ALA A 127 6.66 8.44 -11.80
N LEU A 128 5.53 8.35 -11.09
CA LEU A 128 5.50 8.45 -9.63
C LEU A 128 6.24 7.31 -8.94
N LEU A 129 6.29 6.10 -9.51
CA LEU A 129 7.06 4.97 -8.96
C LEU A 129 8.55 5.31 -8.82
N GLU A 130 9.08 6.12 -9.74
CA GLU A 130 10.49 6.52 -9.75
C GLU A 130 10.77 7.86 -9.06
N SER A 131 9.72 8.59 -8.69
CA SER A 131 9.84 9.96 -8.17
C SER A 131 10.65 10.09 -6.88
N MET A 132 10.88 8.99 -6.18
CA MET A 132 11.60 8.94 -4.91
C MET A 132 12.99 8.30 -5.00
N LYS A 133 13.48 7.93 -6.20
CA LYS A 133 14.82 7.32 -6.39
C LYS A 133 15.93 8.18 -5.77
N GLY A 134 15.89 9.50 -5.93
CA GLY A 134 16.85 10.42 -5.31
C GLY A 134 16.81 10.45 -3.78
N ARG A 135 15.82 9.83 -3.17
CA ARG A 135 15.67 9.65 -1.72
C ARG A 135 15.92 8.21 -1.27
N GLY A 136 16.44 7.36 -2.17
CA GLY A 136 16.77 5.96 -1.87
C GLY A 136 15.62 4.97 -1.96
N LEU A 137 14.44 5.39 -2.43
CA LEU A 137 13.24 4.56 -2.55
C LEU A 137 12.88 4.32 -4.03
N LEU A 138 12.61 3.08 -4.38
CA LEU A 138 12.12 2.68 -5.71
C LEU A 138 10.75 2.03 -5.57
N GLY A 139 9.74 2.58 -6.24
CA GLY A 139 8.43 1.97 -6.40
C GLY A 139 8.46 0.86 -7.45
N LEU A 140 7.85 -0.27 -7.13
CA LEU A 140 7.81 -1.45 -8.01
C LEU A 140 6.42 -1.76 -8.55
N GLY A 141 5.39 -1.20 -7.94
CA GLY A 141 4.01 -1.38 -8.36
C GLY A 141 3.02 -0.78 -7.38
N TYR A 142 1.78 -0.67 -7.84
CA TYR A 142 0.64 -0.21 -7.04
C TYR A 142 -0.25 -1.39 -6.69
N TRP A 143 -0.61 -1.50 -5.43
CA TRP A 143 -1.55 -2.49 -4.94
C TRP A 143 -2.82 -1.81 -4.45
N HIS A 144 -3.97 -2.19 -5.04
CA HIS A 144 -5.26 -1.63 -4.65
C HIS A 144 -5.68 -2.09 -3.25
N ASN A 145 -6.33 -1.17 -2.56
CA ASN A 145 -7.20 -1.53 -1.45
C ASN A 145 -8.64 -1.14 -1.77
N GLY A 146 -8.96 0.15 -1.88
CA GLY A 146 -10.31 0.56 -2.25
C GLY A 146 -10.66 1.99 -1.84
N MET A 147 -11.94 2.34 -2.07
CA MET A 147 -12.47 3.65 -1.68
C MET A 147 -12.66 3.74 -0.17
N LYS A 148 -12.36 4.92 0.37
CA LYS A 148 -12.46 5.21 1.82
C LYS A 148 -13.90 5.52 2.24
N GLN A 149 -14.26 4.99 3.39
CA GLN A 149 -15.50 5.28 4.12
C GLN A 149 -15.16 6.00 5.42
N LEU A 150 -16.03 6.90 5.86
CA LEU A 150 -15.92 7.53 7.17
C LEU A 150 -16.67 6.72 8.22
N SER A 151 -16.09 6.52 9.41
CA SER A 151 -16.84 5.97 10.54
C SER A 151 -16.74 6.85 11.77
N THR A 152 -17.74 6.76 12.65
CA THR A 152 -17.82 7.55 13.88
C THR A 152 -18.62 6.83 14.97
N ASN A 153 -18.41 7.25 16.23
CA ASN A 153 -19.21 6.83 17.39
C ASN A 153 -20.57 7.56 17.50
N ARG A 154 -20.92 8.40 16.51
CA ARG A 154 -22.22 9.10 16.45
C ARG A 154 -23.26 8.26 15.71
N GLU A 155 -24.55 8.50 16.04
CA GLU A 155 -25.67 7.78 15.42
C GLU A 155 -25.94 8.20 13.96
N THR A 156 -25.48 9.38 13.58
CA THR A 156 -25.67 9.97 12.25
C THR A 156 -24.36 10.49 11.68
N LEU A 157 -24.15 10.23 10.40
CA LEU A 157 -23.02 10.72 9.63
C LEU A 157 -23.46 10.90 8.17
N LYS A 158 -24.18 11.98 7.88
CA LYS A 158 -24.73 12.30 6.55
C LYS A 158 -24.08 13.51 5.91
N ARG A 159 -23.86 14.54 6.70
CA ARG A 159 -23.44 15.85 6.25
C ARG A 159 -22.07 16.21 6.82
N PRO A 160 -21.32 17.11 6.17
CA PRO A 160 -20.05 17.61 6.70
C PRO A 160 -20.14 18.18 8.12
N GLU A 161 -21.28 18.77 8.45
CA GLU A 161 -21.51 19.34 9.78
C GLU A 161 -21.52 18.30 10.91
N ASP A 162 -21.85 17.04 10.58
CA ASP A 162 -21.92 15.95 11.55
C ASP A 162 -20.54 15.57 12.14
N VAL A 163 -19.45 15.99 11.48
CA VAL A 163 -18.07 15.74 11.95
C VAL A 163 -17.43 16.94 12.63
N LYS A 164 -18.12 18.08 12.67
CA LYS A 164 -17.58 19.30 13.26
C LYS A 164 -17.21 19.10 14.73
N GLY A 165 -15.99 19.47 15.09
CA GLY A 165 -15.45 19.34 16.44
C GLY A 165 -15.02 17.91 16.84
N LEU A 166 -15.36 16.88 16.05
CA LEU A 166 -14.95 15.50 16.33
C LEU A 166 -13.47 15.28 16.05
N LYS A 167 -12.86 14.38 16.80
CA LYS A 167 -11.49 13.93 16.61
C LYS A 167 -11.47 12.77 15.62
N PHE A 168 -10.83 12.93 14.49
CA PHE A 168 -10.68 11.86 13.50
C PHE A 168 -9.24 11.39 13.41
N ARG A 169 -9.04 10.09 13.52
CA ARG A 169 -7.76 9.50 13.16
C ARG A 169 -7.55 9.60 11.66
N ILE A 170 -6.38 10.04 11.26
CA ILE A 170 -5.91 10.07 9.88
C ILE A 170 -4.52 9.42 9.76
N GLN A 171 -4.13 9.09 8.53
CA GLN A 171 -2.76 8.73 8.20
C GLN A 171 -1.86 9.98 8.23
N ALA A 172 -0.54 9.79 8.23
CA ALA A 172 0.42 10.89 8.21
C ALA A 172 0.48 11.53 6.81
N SER A 173 -0.45 12.44 6.53
CA SER A 173 -0.55 13.21 5.29
C SER A 173 -1.05 14.62 5.60
N ASP A 174 -0.45 15.62 4.98
CA ASP A 174 -0.85 17.02 5.13
C ASP A 174 -2.14 17.31 4.36
N VAL A 175 -2.40 16.61 3.25
CA VAL A 175 -3.65 16.71 2.49
C VAL A 175 -4.80 16.16 3.33
N LEU A 176 -4.65 14.98 3.95
CA LEU A 176 -5.67 14.41 4.82
C LEU A 176 -5.93 15.30 6.04
N GLU A 177 -4.89 15.88 6.63
CA GLU A 177 -5.06 16.84 7.71
C GLU A 177 -5.89 18.06 7.26
N ALA A 178 -5.60 18.60 6.09
CA ALA A 178 -6.34 19.73 5.54
C ALA A 178 -7.81 19.39 5.23
N GLN A 179 -8.11 18.16 4.78
CA GLN A 179 -9.48 17.70 4.55
C GLN A 179 -10.32 17.76 5.83
N PHE A 180 -9.83 17.15 6.90
CA PHE A 180 -10.58 17.12 8.16
C PHE A 180 -10.68 18.51 8.82
N ARG A 181 -9.65 19.35 8.68
CA ARG A 181 -9.72 20.76 9.10
C ARG A 181 -10.76 21.57 8.30
N ALA A 182 -10.86 21.34 6.98
CA ALA A 182 -11.88 21.99 6.15
C ALA A 182 -13.31 21.60 6.56
N LEU A 183 -13.49 20.40 7.11
CA LEU A 183 -14.75 19.93 7.69
C LEU A 183 -15.01 20.45 9.12
N GLY A 184 -14.10 21.23 9.69
CA GLY A 184 -14.15 21.67 11.09
C GLY A 184 -13.92 20.56 12.11
N ALA A 185 -13.39 19.42 11.69
CA ALA A 185 -12.98 18.32 12.56
C ALA A 185 -11.53 18.51 13.08
N ASN A 186 -11.14 17.71 14.05
CA ASN A 186 -9.82 17.71 14.67
C ASN A 186 -9.03 16.45 14.24
N PRO A 187 -8.20 16.52 13.16
CA PRO A 187 -7.44 15.37 12.69
C PRO A 187 -6.31 14.99 13.66
N GLN A 188 -6.14 13.67 13.86
CA GLN A 188 -5.11 13.08 14.71
C GLN A 188 -4.28 12.09 13.88
N LYS A 189 -3.03 12.43 13.58
CA LYS A 189 -2.09 11.51 12.89
C LYS A 189 -1.69 10.40 13.85
N MET A 190 -1.98 9.14 13.49
CA MET A 190 -1.77 7.99 14.36
C MET A 190 -1.45 6.73 13.55
N ALA A 191 -0.58 5.86 14.08
CA ALA A 191 -0.24 4.60 13.43
C ALA A 191 -1.46 3.65 13.36
N PHE A 192 -1.50 2.80 12.32
CA PHE A 192 -2.65 1.95 12.04
C PHE A 192 -2.96 0.96 13.18
N ALA A 193 -1.91 0.40 13.79
CA ALA A 193 -2.06 -0.56 14.89
C ALA A 193 -2.68 0.04 16.17
N GLU A 194 -2.67 1.37 16.32
CA GLU A 194 -3.20 2.07 17.50
C GLU A 194 -4.69 2.42 17.36
N VAL A 195 -5.24 2.35 16.13
CA VAL A 195 -6.56 2.93 15.82
C VAL A 195 -7.69 2.26 16.59
N TYR A 196 -7.72 0.91 16.65
CA TYR A 196 -8.79 0.20 17.35
C TYR A 196 -8.89 0.66 18.82
N GLN A 197 -7.76 0.66 19.51
CA GLN A 197 -7.70 1.08 20.92
C GLN A 197 -8.10 2.56 21.11
N ALA A 198 -7.67 3.43 20.20
CA ALA A 198 -8.00 4.86 20.25
C ALA A 198 -9.49 5.11 20.02
N LEU A 199 -10.14 4.35 19.12
CA LEU A 199 -11.59 4.39 18.91
C LEU A 199 -12.34 3.82 20.12
N GLN A 200 -11.90 2.70 20.66
CA GLN A 200 -12.53 2.03 21.80
C GLN A 200 -12.51 2.91 23.05
N THR A 201 -11.42 3.61 23.32
CA THR A 201 -11.25 4.46 24.50
C THR A 201 -11.72 5.90 24.30
N GLY A 202 -12.17 6.27 23.08
CA GLY A 202 -12.63 7.62 22.76
C GLY A 202 -11.51 8.66 22.66
N VAL A 203 -10.25 8.25 22.50
CA VAL A 203 -9.14 9.15 22.16
C VAL A 203 -9.42 9.84 20.82
N VAL A 204 -10.03 9.11 19.89
CA VAL A 204 -10.61 9.62 18.65
C VAL A 204 -12.08 9.19 18.53
N ASP A 205 -12.91 10.02 17.90
CA ASP A 205 -14.34 9.78 17.69
C ASP A 205 -14.61 8.99 16.41
N GLY A 206 -13.68 9.02 15.46
CA GLY A 206 -13.87 8.39 14.16
C GLY A 206 -12.56 8.19 13.40
N GLN A 207 -12.67 7.57 12.24
CA GLN A 207 -11.58 7.31 11.31
C GLN A 207 -12.09 7.22 9.87
N GLU A 208 -11.19 7.16 8.89
CA GLU A 208 -11.47 6.84 7.50
C GLU A 208 -10.72 5.57 7.08
N ASN A 209 -11.37 4.67 6.35
CA ASN A 209 -10.72 3.49 5.81
C ASN A 209 -11.57 2.78 4.75
N THR A 210 -10.97 1.78 4.10
CA THR A 210 -11.65 0.85 3.20
C THR A 210 -12.41 -0.21 3.98
N TRP A 211 -13.36 -0.90 3.33
CA TRP A 211 -14.14 -1.95 3.96
C TRP A 211 -13.28 -3.09 4.50
N SER A 212 -12.26 -3.52 3.75
CA SER A 212 -11.36 -4.60 4.17
C SER A 212 -10.57 -4.25 5.43
N ASN A 213 -10.10 -3.01 5.55
CA ASN A 213 -9.40 -2.55 6.74
C ASN A 213 -10.35 -2.36 7.93
N ILE A 214 -11.55 -1.82 7.70
CA ILE A 214 -12.57 -1.67 8.75
C ILE A 214 -12.94 -3.05 9.32
N TYR A 215 -13.12 -4.05 8.45
CA TYR A 215 -13.47 -5.41 8.87
C TYR A 215 -12.30 -6.10 9.58
N SER A 216 -11.13 -6.18 8.95
CA SER A 216 -9.97 -6.91 9.49
C SER A 216 -9.46 -6.36 10.81
N GLN A 217 -9.60 -5.05 11.05
CA GLN A 217 -9.25 -4.38 12.30
C GLN A 217 -10.43 -4.26 13.29
N LYS A 218 -11.60 -4.79 12.91
CA LYS A 218 -12.82 -4.76 13.73
C LYS A 218 -13.29 -3.35 14.16
N PHE A 219 -12.96 -2.32 13.37
CA PHE A 219 -13.37 -0.95 13.71
C PHE A 219 -14.88 -0.82 13.83
N PHE A 220 -15.65 -1.62 13.08
CA PHE A 220 -17.11 -1.67 13.15
C PHE A 220 -17.66 -2.13 14.52
N GLU A 221 -16.84 -2.76 15.37
CA GLU A 221 -17.26 -3.16 16.72
C GLU A 221 -17.24 -1.99 17.71
N VAL A 222 -16.46 -0.93 17.41
CA VAL A 222 -16.22 0.23 18.27
C VAL A 222 -16.70 1.55 17.62
N GLN A 223 -17.43 1.46 16.50
CA GLN A 223 -18.04 2.58 15.80
C GLN A 223 -19.53 2.34 15.62
N LYS A 224 -20.35 3.40 15.70
CA LYS A 224 -21.81 3.29 15.56
C LYS A 224 -22.29 3.42 14.12
N THR A 225 -21.64 4.28 13.35
CA THR A 225 -22.04 4.58 11.97
C THR A 225 -20.82 4.56 11.04
N ILE A 226 -21.00 3.95 9.87
CA ILE A 226 -20.06 3.99 8.76
C ILE A 226 -20.79 4.60 7.56
N ALA A 227 -20.38 5.79 7.13
CA ALA A 227 -20.96 6.46 5.96
C ALA A 227 -20.21 6.07 4.69
N GLU A 228 -20.96 5.65 3.67
CA GLU A 228 -20.44 5.32 2.34
C GLU A 228 -20.12 6.62 1.58
N THR A 229 -19.01 7.25 1.96
CA THR A 229 -18.61 8.54 1.43
C THR A 229 -17.83 8.45 0.13
N ASN A 230 -17.05 7.38 -0.07
CA ASN A 230 -16.14 7.20 -1.21
C ASN A 230 -15.33 8.47 -1.52
N HIS A 231 -14.95 9.19 -0.47
CA HIS A 231 -14.33 10.52 -0.57
C HIS A 231 -12.85 10.51 -0.95
N GLY A 232 -12.25 9.36 -0.97
CA GLY A 232 -10.84 9.18 -1.32
C GLY A 232 -10.51 7.70 -1.51
N VAL A 233 -9.26 7.43 -1.82
CA VAL A 233 -8.75 6.08 -2.04
C VAL A 233 -7.67 5.71 -1.04
N ILE A 234 -7.57 4.44 -0.68
CA ILE A 234 -6.37 3.85 -0.09
C ILE A 234 -5.81 2.86 -1.10
N ASP A 235 -4.65 3.20 -1.62
CA ASP A 235 -3.79 2.31 -2.37
C ASP A 235 -2.40 2.29 -1.74
N TYR A 236 -1.63 1.30 -2.12
CA TYR A 236 -0.29 1.07 -1.62
C TYR A 236 0.72 1.16 -2.76
N MET A 237 1.93 1.59 -2.45
CA MET A 237 3.07 1.43 -3.34
C MET A 237 4.02 0.42 -2.71
N VAL A 238 4.31 -0.66 -3.43
CA VAL A 238 5.41 -1.55 -3.04
C VAL A 238 6.71 -0.84 -3.32
N VAL A 239 7.53 -0.69 -2.31
CA VAL A 239 8.83 0.00 -2.42
C VAL A 239 9.96 -0.85 -1.90
N THR A 240 11.13 -0.63 -2.49
CA THR A 240 12.40 -1.22 -2.08
C THR A 240 13.49 -0.15 -1.94
N ASN A 241 14.59 -0.48 -1.26
CA ASN A 241 15.77 0.36 -1.16
C ASN A 241 16.56 0.31 -2.48
N VAL A 242 16.81 1.46 -3.09
CA VAL A 242 17.53 1.59 -4.38
C VAL A 242 18.89 0.90 -4.33
N LYS A 243 19.70 1.16 -3.30
CA LYS A 243 21.04 0.60 -3.17
C LYS A 243 21.02 -0.92 -3.09
N TRP A 244 20.09 -1.48 -2.30
CA TRP A 244 19.93 -2.94 -2.20
C TRP A 244 19.48 -3.53 -3.55
N TRP A 245 18.48 -2.92 -4.18
CA TRP A 245 17.92 -3.37 -5.45
C TRP A 245 18.95 -3.38 -6.59
N ASP A 246 19.74 -2.31 -6.71
CA ASP A 246 20.77 -2.19 -7.75
C ASP A 246 21.96 -3.12 -7.51
N GLY A 247 22.21 -3.51 -6.26
CA GLY A 247 23.24 -4.48 -5.87
C GLY A 247 22.86 -5.95 -6.14
N LEU A 248 21.61 -6.24 -6.51
CA LEU A 248 21.15 -7.60 -6.81
C LEU A 248 21.76 -8.14 -8.11
N PRO A 249 22.08 -9.46 -8.18
CA PRO A 249 22.36 -10.12 -9.46
C PRO A 249 21.23 -9.89 -10.46
N ALA A 250 21.57 -9.72 -11.73
CA ALA A 250 20.59 -9.33 -12.76
C ALA A 250 19.43 -10.33 -12.92
N ASP A 251 19.71 -11.61 -12.78
CA ASP A 251 18.71 -12.69 -12.85
C ASP A 251 17.79 -12.70 -11.63
N VAL A 252 18.33 -12.44 -10.42
CA VAL A 252 17.53 -12.29 -9.19
C VAL A 252 16.62 -11.09 -9.31
N ARG A 253 17.16 -9.93 -9.70
CA ARG A 253 16.36 -8.71 -9.90
C ARG A 253 15.25 -8.92 -10.93
N LYS A 254 15.55 -9.59 -12.06
CA LYS A 254 14.55 -9.93 -13.07
C LYS A 254 13.43 -10.82 -12.49
N GLY A 255 13.79 -11.90 -11.78
CA GLY A 255 12.83 -12.82 -11.18
C GLY A 255 11.95 -12.14 -10.13
N LEU A 256 12.51 -11.24 -9.30
CA LEU A 256 11.75 -10.45 -8.34
C LEU A 256 10.82 -9.44 -9.01
N THR A 257 11.25 -8.81 -10.12
CA THR A 257 10.39 -7.90 -10.91
C THR A 257 9.19 -8.65 -11.48
N GLU A 258 9.41 -9.81 -12.06
CA GLU A 258 8.33 -10.66 -12.60
C GLU A 258 7.38 -11.15 -11.51
N ALA A 259 7.93 -11.56 -10.35
CA ALA A 259 7.13 -11.98 -9.21
C ALA A 259 6.27 -10.83 -8.67
N MET A 260 6.82 -9.63 -8.62
CA MET A 260 6.08 -8.43 -8.20
C MET A 260 4.95 -8.10 -9.17
N ALA A 261 5.19 -8.20 -10.49
CA ALA A 261 4.16 -7.97 -11.50
C ALA A 261 3.01 -8.98 -11.38
N GLU A 262 3.30 -10.27 -11.18
CA GLU A 262 2.27 -11.30 -10.97
C GLU A 262 1.49 -11.08 -9.67
N ALA A 263 2.18 -10.73 -8.57
CA ALA A 263 1.53 -10.41 -7.31
C ALA A 263 0.63 -9.17 -7.41
N THR A 264 1.05 -8.16 -8.16
CA THR A 264 0.26 -6.94 -8.41
C THR A 264 -1.03 -7.24 -9.15
N VAL A 265 -0.96 -8.01 -10.24
CA VAL A 265 -2.16 -8.42 -11.00
C VAL A 265 -3.12 -9.22 -10.11
N HIS A 266 -2.58 -10.16 -9.31
CA HIS A 266 -3.37 -10.96 -8.38
C HIS A 266 -4.08 -10.09 -7.32
N ALA A 267 -3.34 -9.18 -6.67
CA ALA A 267 -3.87 -8.30 -5.63
C ALA A 267 -4.98 -7.39 -6.15
N ASN A 268 -4.72 -6.73 -7.27
CA ASN A 268 -5.64 -5.73 -7.83
C ASN A 268 -6.94 -6.39 -8.32
N LYS A 269 -6.87 -7.63 -8.81
CA LYS A 269 -8.07 -8.41 -9.16
C LYS A 269 -8.93 -8.76 -7.94
N LEU A 270 -8.32 -9.04 -6.78
CA LEU A 270 -9.03 -9.46 -5.57
C LEU A 270 -9.55 -8.29 -4.73
N ALA A 271 -9.01 -7.08 -4.90
CA ALA A 271 -9.25 -5.97 -3.99
C ALA A 271 -10.75 -5.61 -3.89
N ASN A 272 -11.45 -5.53 -5.01
CA ASN A 272 -12.87 -5.22 -5.02
C ASN A 272 -13.72 -6.32 -4.36
N ASP A 273 -13.48 -7.58 -4.71
CA ASP A 273 -14.22 -8.72 -4.17
C ASP A 273 -14.07 -8.83 -2.64
N ILE A 274 -12.86 -8.61 -2.13
CA ILE A 274 -12.58 -8.61 -0.68
C ILE A 274 -13.34 -7.46 0.00
N ASN A 275 -13.30 -6.24 -0.57
CA ASN A 275 -14.01 -5.10 0.02
C ASN A 275 -15.53 -5.31 0.04
N GLU A 276 -16.12 -5.80 -1.04
CA GLU A 276 -17.55 -6.11 -1.11
C GLU A 276 -17.95 -7.21 -0.12
N ALA A 277 -17.17 -8.27 -0.02
CA ALA A 277 -17.40 -9.33 0.96
C ALA A 277 -17.31 -8.82 2.40
N ASP A 278 -16.31 -7.99 2.72
CA ASP A 278 -16.11 -7.45 4.05
C ASP A 278 -17.18 -6.41 4.42
N ARG A 279 -17.61 -5.58 3.45
CA ARG A 279 -18.77 -4.71 3.62
C ARG A 279 -20.03 -5.50 4.02
N LYS A 280 -20.28 -6.63 3.33
CA LYS A 280 -21.40 -7.51 3.63
C LYS A 280 -21.28 -8.11 5.04
N ARG A 281 -20.10 -8.62 5.41
CA ARG A 281 -19.83 -9.15 6.76
C ARG A 281 -20.05 -8.11 7.85
N ILE A 282 -19.64 -6.86 7.63
CA ILE A 282 -19.91 -5.75 8.57
C ILE A 282 -21.42 -5.51 8.72
N ALA A 283 -22.16 -5.51 7.61
CA ALA A 283 -23.61 -5.35 7.64
C ALA A 283 -24.30 -6.49 8.39
N GLU A 284 -23.90 -7.74 8.13
CA GLU A 284 -24.42 -8.95 8.81
C GLU A 284 -24.09 -8.98 10.30
N ALA A 285 -22.93 -8.44 10.71
CA ALA A 285 -22.57 -8.35 12.13
C ALA A 285 -23.46 -7.41 12.92
N GLY A 286 -24.13 -6.45 12.28
CA GLY A 286 -25.12 -5.56 12.89
C GLY A 286 -24.60 -4.67 14.02
N LYS A 287 -23.26 -4.50 14.14
CA LYS A 287 -22.63 -3.69 15.20
C LYS A 287 -22.55 -2.21 14.85
N ALA A 288 -22.39 -1.89 13.57
CA ALA A 288 -22.35 -0.54 13.05
C ALA A 288 -23.42 -0.37 11.96
N LYS A 289 -24.06 0.79 11.94
CA LYS A 289 -25.02 1.16 10.89
C LYS A 289 -24.26 1.59 9.65
N ILE A 290 -24.50 0.96 8.51
CA ILE A 290 -24.00 1.44 7.22
C ILE A 290 -24.96 2.50 6.69
N GLN A 291 -24.44 3.73 6.52
CA GLN A 291 -25.19 4.90 6.10
C GLN A 291 -24.88 5.20 4.63
N LYS A 292 -25.83 4.95 3.73
CA LYS A 292 -25.73 5.44 2.35
C LYS A 292 -25.98 6.94 2.30
N LEU A 293 -25.21 7.65 1.50
CA LEU A 293 -25.40 9.07 1.26
C LEU A 293 -26.27 9.30 0.03
N SER A 294 -27.11 10.32 0.06
CA SER A 294 -27.81 10.81 -1.13
C SER A 294 -26.82 11.56 -2.04
N LYS A 295 -27.26 11.86 -3.28
CA LYS A 295 -26.46 12.70 -4.19
C LYS A 295 -26.20 14.08 -3.62
N GLU A 296 -27.20 14.66 -2.95
CA GLU A 296 -27.14 15.95 -2.28
C GLU A 296 -26.16 15.94 -1.12
N ASP A 297 -26.18 14.85 -0.30
CA ASP A 297 -25.25 14.69 0.80
C ASP A 297 -23.80 14.58 0.26
N THR A 298 -23.57 13.74 -0.76
CA THR A 298 -22.26 13.59 -1.40
C THR A 298 -21.76 14.91 -1.99
N ALA A 299 -22.63 15.68 -2.65
CA ALA A 299 -22.30 17.00 -3.18
C ALA A 299 -21.89 17.99 -2.07
N ALA A 300 -22.54 17.93 -0.91
CA ALA A 300 -22.17 18.74 0.25
C ALA A 300 -20.78 18.41 0.78
N TRP A 301 -20.43 17.12 0.89
CA TRP A 301 -19.08 16.67 1.27
C TRP A 301 -18.03 17.13 0.27
N ARG A 302 -18.28 16.95 -1.04
CA ARG A 302 -17.38 17.41 -2.11
C ARG A 302 -17.12 18.91 -2.03
N LYS A 303 -18.19 19.71 -1.87
CA LYS A 303 -18.09 21.16 -1.73
C LYS A 303 -17.29 21.60 -0.50
N ALA A 304 -17.50 20.95 0.63
CA ALA A 304 -16.80 21.27 1.88
C ALA A 304 -15.29 20.99 1.80
N MET A 305 -14.88 20.02 0.99
CA MET A 305 -13.48 19.64 0.82
C MET A 305 -12.79 20.31 -0.38
N GLU A 306 -13.53 21.00 -1.25
CA GLU A 306 -12.98 21.67 -2.45
C GLU A 306 -11.80 22.60 -2.16
N PRO A 307 -11.75 23.38 -1.07
CA PRO A 307 -10.63 24.27 -0.77
C PRO A 307 -9.29 23.55 -0.62
N VAL A 308 -9.30 22.25 -0.32
CA VAL A 308 -8.08 21.42 -0.18
C VAL A 308 -7.32 21.36 -1.49
N TRP A 309 -8.01 21.23 -2.62
CA TRP A 309 -7.39 21.17 -3.94
C TRP A 309 -6.54 22.38 -4.23
N LYS A 310 -7.13 23.58 -4.08
CA LYS A 310 -6.43 24.85 -4.30
C LYS A 310 -5.19 25.00 -3.41
N LYS A 311 -5.27 24.50 -2.18
CA LYS A 311 -4.15 24.56 -1.22
C LYS A 311 -2.94 23.76 -1.68
N PHE A 312 -3.16 22.58 -2.30
CA PHE A 312 -2.09 21.64 -2.63
C PHE A 312 -1.74 21.58 -4.12
N GLU A 313 -2.49 22.28 -5.00
CA GLU A 313 -2.27 22.27 -6.45
C GLU A 313 -0.82 22.62 -6.83
N GLY A 314 -0.22 23.63 -6.17
CA GLY A 314 1.14 24.06 -6.45
C GLY A 314 2.22 23.04 -6.06
N GLU A 315 2.01 22.28 -4.97
CA GLU A 315 2.97 21.28 -4.50
C GLU A 315 2.85 19.95 -5.26
N ILE A 316 1.62 19.55 -5.59
CA ILE A 316 1.33 18.30 -6.32
C ILE A 316 1.67 18.49 -7.80
N GLY A 317 1.30 19.62 -8.37
CA GLY A 317 1.43 19.95 -9.78
C GLY A 317 0.09 19.84 -10.51
N LYS A 318 -0.31 20.94 -11.14
CA LYS A 318 -1.58 21.06 -11.87
C LYS A 318 -1.74 20.01 -12.95
N ASP A 319 -0.68 19.77 -13.73
CA ASP A 319 -0.68 18.79 -14.83
C ASP A 319 -0.95 17.37 -14.32
N LEU A 320 -0.45 17.03 -13.13
CA LEU A 320 -0.65 15.72 -12.51
C LEU A 320 -2.10 15.56 -12.03
N ILE A 321 -2.68 16.60 -11.44
CA ILE A 321 -4.10 16.62 -11.03
C ILE A 321 -5.01 16.52 -12.26
N GLU A 322 -4.72 17.25 -13.34
CA GLU A 322 -5.47 17.17 -14.59
C GLU A 322 -5.38 15.78 -15.23
N ALA A 323 -4.20 15.14 -15.20
CA ALA A 323 -4.04 13.76 -15.68
C ALA A 323 -4.87 12.77 -14.86
N ALA A 324 -4.92 12.95 -13.54
CA ALA A 324 -5.76 12.14 -12.66
C ALA A 324 -7.26 12.37 -12.93
N LEU A 325 -7.70 13.61 -13.11
CA LEU A 325 -9.08 13.92 -13.47
C LEU A 325 -9.51 13.29 -14.81
N LYS A 326 -8.62 13.30 -15.80
CA LYS A 326 -8.88 12.66 -17.10
C LYS A 326 -9.11 11.15 -16.99
N SER A 327 -8.55 10.51 -15.97
CA SER A 327 -8.74 9.08 -15.76
C SER A 327 -10.15 8.70 -15.31
N ASN A 328 -10.99 9.67 -14.86
CA ASN A 328 -12.39 9.43 -14.54
C ASN A 328 -13.25 9.18 -15.79
N ALA A 329 -12.84 9.71 -16.96
CA ALA A 329 -13.52 9.40 -18.20
C ALA A 329 -13.38 7.92 -18.54
N LYS A 330 -14.51 7.21 -18.62
CA LYS A 330 -14.53 5.84 -19.11
C LYS A 330 -14.13 5.85 -20.59
N ALA A 331 -13.27 4.91 -20.98
CA ALA A 331 -12.99 4.73 -22.41
C ALA A 331 -14.32 4.53 -23.14
N THR A 332 -14.65 5.44 -24.03
CA THR A 332 -15.73 5.20 -25.01
C THR A 332 -15.29 4.06 -25.89
N ASN A 333 -15.91 2.88 -25.71
CA ASN A 333 -15.76 1.73 -26.61
C ASN A 333 -16.30 2.08 -27.98
#